data_c199a1023bae452725b0419ab7fdfe81
#
_entry.id   c199a1023bae452725b0419ab7fdfe81
#
_cell.length_a   1.000
_cell.length_b   1.000
_cell.length_c   1.000
_cell.angle_alpha   90.00
_cell.angle_beta   90.00
_cell.angle_gamma   90.00
#
_symmetry.space_group_name_H-M   'P 1'
#
loop_
_entity.id
_entity.type
_entity.pdbx_description
1 polymer ?
#
loop_
_entity_poly.entity_id
_entity_poly.type
_entity_poly.pdbx_seq_one_letter_code
_entity_poly.pdbx_strand_id
1 'polypeptide(L)'
;GPEVAAECCAGLDTVGIRLPSHPMARALIRESGVPLAAPSANTSGRPSTTTAAHVMRDMDGKIAAVLDGGACGVGVESTVITLALERPRLLRPGGITLEQLRSVLGEVDVDRALYEKIGDDVKVSAPGMKYRHYAPKAPVTVVRGNPQDTAKYIAERIGDATGVLCFDEYKDMFPNCIVECFGSRD
;
A
#
# COMPACT_ATOMS: atom_id res chain seq x y z
N GLY A 1 -14.22 -20.23 11.67
CA GLY A 1 -14.29 -21.69 11.90
C GLY A 1 -13.07 -22.15 12.68
N PRO A 2 -13.01 -23.38 13.16
CA PRO A 2 -11.94 -23.88 14.05
C PRO A 2 -10.55 -23.94 13.37
N GLU A 3 -10.50 -23.76 12.06
CA GLU A 3 -9.27 -23.81 11.27
C GLU A 3 -8.46 -22.49 11.29
N VAL A 4 -9.05 -21.41 11.80
CA VAL A 4 -8.40 -20.10 11.91
C VAL A 4 -8.05 -19.83 13.37
N ALA A 5 -6.77 -19.63 13.63
CA ALA A 5 -6.30 -19.27 14.95
C ALA A 5 -6.90 -17.94 15.42
N ALA A 6 -7.30 -17.85 16.69
CA ALA A 6 -7.95 -16.65 17.23
C ALA A 6 -7.06 -15.39 17.13
N GLU A 7 -5.75 -15.59 17.21
CA GLU A 7 -4.75 -14.53 17.06
C GLU A 7 -4.81 -13.85 15.69
N CYS A 8 -5.21 -14.58 14.62
CA CYS A 8 -5.38 -14.03 13.28
C CYS A 8 -6.59 -13.10 13.14
N CYS A 9 -7.53 -13.18 14.07
CA CYS A 9 -8.74 -12.36 14.08
C CYS A 9 -8.56 -11.03 14.84
N ALA A 10 -7.45 -10.85 15.57
CA ALA A 10 -7.17 -9.66 16.38
C ALA A 10 -8.33 -9.23 17.30
N GLY A 11 -9.08 -10.21 17.86
CA GLY A 11 -10.26 -9.98 18.71
C GLY A 11 -11.52 -9.54 17.96
N LEU A 12 -11.55 -9.70 16.65
CA LEU A 12 -12.74 -9.50 15.81
C LEU A 12 -13.45 -10.86 15.59
N ASP A 13 -14.71 -10.79 15.18
CA ASP A 13 -15.51 -11.94 14.72
C ASP A 13 -15.27 -12.27 13.23
N THR A 14 -14.40 -11.52 12.59
CA THR A 14 -14.01 -11.64 11.19
C THR A 14 -12.51 -11.89 11.05
N VAL A 15 -12.08 -12.44 9.92
CA VAL A 15 -10.68 -12.65 9.57
C VAL A 15 -10.37 -12.05 8.21
N GLY A 16 -9.19 -11.42 8.08
CA GLY A 16 -8.69 -10.92 6.81
C GLY A 16 -8.13 -12.06 5.95
N ILE A 17 -8.72 -12.28 4.77
CA ILE A 17 -8.25 -13.25 3.79
C ILE A 17 -7.52 -12.52 2.68
N ARG A 18 -6.30 -12.97 2.33
CA ARG A 18 -5.51 -12.46 1.21
C ARG A 18 -5.59 -13.41 0.03
N LEU A 19 -5.78 -12.86 -1.16
CA LEU A 19 -5.74 -13.59 -2.43
C LEU A 19 -4.68 -12.94 -3.33
N PRO A 20 -3.42 -13.39 -3.30
CA PRO A 20 -2.37 -12.82 -4.14
C PRO A 20 -2.60 -13.15 -5.61
N SER A 21 -2.24 -12.21 -6.50
CA SER A 21 -2.24 -12.43 -7.95
C SER A 21 -0.94 -13.10 -8.44
N HIS A 22 0.17 -12.93 -7.72
CA HIS A 22 1.48 -13.42 -8.14
C HIS A 22 1.53 -14.95 -8.21
N PRO A 23 1.97 -15.56 -9.35
CA PRO A 23 1.91 -17.01 -9.56
C PRO A 23 2.77 -17.79 -8.55
N MET A 24 3.94 -17.29 -8.19
CA MET A 24 4.82 -17.92 -7.20
C MET A 24 4.18 -17.95 -5.81
N ALA A 25 3.57 -16.85 -5.37
CA ALA A 25 2.87 -16.79 -4.09
C ALA A 25 1.68 -17.76 -4.07
N ARG A 26 0.92 -17.85 -5.16
CA ARG A 26 -0.19 -18.81 -5.31
C ARG A 26 0.28 -20.26 -5.33
N ALA A 27 1.41 -20.54 -5.98
CA ALA A 27 2.01 -21.88 -5.97
C ALA A 27 2.44 -22.26 -4.55
N LEU A 28 3.14 -21.38 -3.84
CA LEU A 28 3.55 -21.60 -2.45
C LEU A 28 2.35 -21.94 -1.55
N ILE A 29 1.27 -21.16 -1.63
CA ILE A 29 0.04 -21.41 -0.85
C ILE A 29 -0.56 -22.78 -1.19
N ARG A 30 -0.60 -23.14 -2.46
CA ARG A 30 -1.16 -24.43 -2.92
C ARG A 30 -0.32 -25.60 -2.44
N GLU A 31 1.00 -25.52 -2.63
CA GLU A 31 1.93 -26.60 -2.25
C GLU A 31 2.05 -26.76 -0.73
N SER A 32 1.83 -25.71 0.05
CA SER A 32 1.83 -25.80 1.52
C SER A 32 0.70 -26.65 2.07
N GLY A 33 -0.41 -26.76 1.36
CA GLY A 33 -1.62 -27.50 1.79
C GLY A 33 -2.30 -26.95 3.03
N VAL A 34 -1.86 -25.78 3.54
CA VAL A 34 -2.39 -25.13 4.74
C VAL A 34 -2.54 -23.62 4.52
N PRO A 35 -3.42 -22.93 5.27
CA PRO A 35 -3.45 -21.47 5.27
C PRO A 35 -2.13 -20.88 5.78
N LEU A 36 -1.65 -19.83 5.12
CA LEU A 36 -0.43 -19.13 5.49
C LEU A 36 -0.75 -17.76 6.10
N ALA A 37 -0.20 -17.46 7.27
CA ALA A 37 -0.23 -16.10 7.82
C ALA A 37 0.79 -15.23 7.09
N ALA A 38 0.33 -14.12 6.50
CA ALA A 38 1.15 -13.29 5.63
C ALA A 38 1.05 -11.80 5.99
N PRO A 39 1.86 -11.30 6.94
CA PRO A 39 2.03 -9.86 7.15
C PRO A 39 2.86 -9.22 6.02
N SER A 40 3.03 -7.91 6.05
CA SER A 40 3.99 -7.22 5.19
C SER A 40 5.43 -7.53 5.63
N ALA A 41 6.35 -7.65 4.64
CA ALA A 41 7.74 -8.03 4.88
C ALA A 41 8.66 -6.80 5.10
N ASN A 42 8.26 -5.89 5.99
CA ASN A 42 8.99 -4.67 6.34
C ASN A 42 9.09 -4.51 7.86
N THR A 43 10.03 -3.70 8.30
CA THR A 43 10.06 -3.24 9.70
C THR A 43 8.84 -2.38 9.98
N SER A 44 8.20 -2.58 11.13
CA SER A 44 6.99 -1.83 11.53
C SER A 44 7.19 -0.32 11.40
N GLY A 45 6.21 0.36 10.85
CA GLY A 45 6.22 1.81 10.60
C GLY A 45 6.93 2.25 9.30
N ARG A 46 7.61 1.34 8.60
CA ARG A 46 8.19 1.63 7.28
C ARG A 46 7.19 1.32 6.14
N PRO A 47 7.38 1.89 4.95
CA PRO A 47 6.63 1.49 3.77
C PRO A 47 6.78 0.01 3.46
N SER A 48 5.75 -0.60 2.85
CA SER A 48 5.81 -1.97 2.38
C SER A 48 6.90 -2.13 1.31
N THR A 49 7.59 -3.27 1.37
CA THR A 49 8.67 -3.60 0.43
C THR A 49 8.13 -3.96 -0.94
N THR A 50 8.82 -3.55 -2.00
CA THR A 50 8.43 -3.79 -3.40
C THR A 50 9.43 -4.60 -4.20
N THR A 51 10.58 -4.94 -3.60
CA THR A 51 11.63 -5.79 -4.19
C THR A 51 12.24 -6.68 -3.13
N ALA A 52 12.88 -7.78 -3.53
CA ALA A 52 13.63 -8.66 -2.62
C ALA A 52 14.75 -7.91 -1.89
N ALA A 53 15.42 -6.96 -2.55
CA ALA A 53 16.46 -6.12 -1.92
C ALA A 53 15.91 -5.27 -0.77
N HIS A 54 14.68 -4.76 -0.89
CA HIS A 54 14.01 -4.05 0.20
C HIS A 54 13.69 -4.99 1.37
N VAL A 55 13.22 -6.21 1.07
CA VAL A 55 12.95 -7.23 2.10
C VAL A 55 14.24 -7.58 2.84
N MET A 56 15.33 -7.86 2.13
CA MET A 56 16.63 -8.18 2.73
C MET A 56 17.14 -7.06 3.64
N ARG A 57 17.00 -5.79 3.23
CA ARG A 57 17.39 -4.64 4.07
C ARG A 57 16.69 -4.61 5.43
N ASP A 58 15.43 -5.03 5.47
CA ASP A 58 14.61 -4.96 6.69
C ASP A 58 14.62 -6.27 7.49
N MET A 59 14.80 -7.41 6.82
CA MET A 59 14.55 -8.74 7.38
C MET A 59 15.79 -9.66 7.39
N ASP A 60 16.95 -9.24 6.92
CA ASP A 60 18.17 -10.04 6.94
C ASP A 60 18.49 -10.50 8.37
N GLY A 61 18.86 -11.77 8.52
CA GLY A 61 19.09 -12.43 9.79
C GLY A 61 17.84 -12.68 10.66
N LYS A 62 16.63 -12.27 10.22
CA LYS A 62 15.37 -12.45 10.97
C LYS A 62 14.42 -13.48 10.34
N ILE A 63 14.62 -13.82 9.09
CA ILE A 63 13.82 -14.79 8.33
C ILE A 63 14.71 -15.84 7.69
N ALA A 64 14.13 -17.02 7.42
CA ALA A 64 14.88 -18.16 6.88
C ALA A 64 15.20 -18.03 5.40
N ALA A 65 14.30 -17.42 4.62
CA ALA A 65 14.46 -17.33 3.16
C ALA A 65 13.60 -16.19 2.58
N VAL A 66 13.98 -15.74 1.39
CA VAL A 66 13.21 -14.86 0.52
C VAL A 66 13.03 -15.54 -0.82
N LEU A 67 11.79 -15.67 -1.27
CA LEU A 67 11.48 -16.07 -2.64
C LEU A 67 11.36 -14.80 -3.48
N ASP A 68 12.36 -14.57 -4.33
CA ASP A 68 12.37 -13.38 -5.20
C ASP A 68 11.47 -13.60 -6.42
N GLY A 69 10.33 -12.95 -6.41
CA GLY A 69 9.37 -12.93 -7.52
C GLY A 69 9.57 -11.74 -8.47
N GLY A 70 10.64 -10.97 -8.32
CA GLY A 70 10.86 -9.72 -9.03
C GLY A 70 10.23 -8.51 -8.33
N ALA A 71 10.26 -7.36 -8.99
CA ALA A 71 9.64 -6.15 -8.49
C ALA A 71 8.10 -6.26 -8.49
N CYS A 72 7.45 -5.67 -7.49
CA CYS A 72 6.00 -5.61 -7.44
C CYS A 72 5.45 -4.78 -8.60
N GLY A 73 4.51 -5.33 -9.36
CA GLY A 73 3.82 -4.60 -10.42
C GLY A 73 2.88 -3.50 -9.89
N VAL A 74 2.44 -3.62 -8.63
CA VAL A 74 1.67 -2.60 -7.91
C VAL A 74 2.44 -2.25 -6.65
N GLY A 75 2.87 -1.00 -6.55
CA GLY A 75 3.74 -0.50 -5.48
C GLY A 75 2.99 0.03 -4.24
N VAL A 76 1.67 -0.14 -4.18
CA VAL A 76 0.82 0.26 -3.05
C VAL A 76 0.22 -0.97 -2.37
N GLU A 77 -0.28 -0.78 -1.15
CA GLU A 77 -0.94 -1.83 -0.40
C GLU A 77 -2.18 -2.37 -1.12
N SER A 78 -2.53 -3.62 -0.81
CA SER A 78 -3.69 -4.29 -1.38
C SER A 78 -4.99 -3.56 -1.10
N THR A 79 -5.91 -3.57 -2.05
CA THR A 79 -7.31 -3.21 -1.83
C THR A 79 -7.91 -4.13 -0.76
N VAL A 80 -8.62 -3.55 0.20
CA VAL A 80 -9.31 -4.30 1.27
C VAL A 80 -10.79 -3.97 1.22
N ILE A 81 -11.61 -5.00 1.14
CA ILE A 81 -13.06 -4.91 1.23
C ILE A 81 -13.57 -5.79 2.38
N THR A 82 -14.70 -5.44 2.96
CA THR A 82 -15.46 -6.35 3.82
C THR A 82 -16.69 -6.86 3.10
N LEU A 83 -16.95 -8.16 3.25
CA LEU A 83 -18.14 -8.85 2.77
C LEU A 83 -19.03 -9.28 3.95
N ALA A 84 -18.66 -8.93 5.17
CA ALA A 84 -19.39 -9.27 6.40
C ALA A 84 -20.53 -8.28 6.74
N LEU A 85 -20.88 -7.40 5.80
CA LEU A 85 -21.97 -6.43 5.92
C LEU A 85 -23.05 -6.76 4.89
N GLU A 86 -24.23 -6.17 5.04
CA GLU A 86 -25.32 -6.30 4.07
C GLU A 86 -24.87 -5.92 2.64
N ARG A 87 -24.04 -4.88 2.51
CA ARG A 87 -23.40 -4.51 1.25
C ARG A 87 -21.87 -4.59 1.38
N PRO A 88 -21.17 -5.09 0.34
CA PRO A 88 -19.72 -4.99 0.30
C PRO A 88 -19.25 -3.55 0.53
N ARG A 89 -18.16 -3.38 1.31
CA ARG A 89 -17.63 -2.05 1.59
C ARG A 89 -16.13 -2.00 1.40
N LEU A 90 -15.66 -0.99 0.65
CA LEU A 90 -14.25 -0.71 0.48
C LEU A 90 -13.70 -0.09 1.77
N LEU A 91 -12.74 -0.76 2.40
CA LEU A 91 -12.06 -0.33 3.62
C LEU A 91 -10.71 0.35 3.34
N ARG A 92 -10.03 -0.04 2.27
CA ARG A 92 -8.75 0.54 1.85
C ARG A 92 -8.61 0.44 0.33
N PRO A 93 -8.33 1.55 -0.38
CA PRO A 93 -8.02 1.52 -1.81
C PRO A 93 -6.65 0.87 -2.03
N GLY A 94 -6.45 0.27 -3.20
CA GLY A 94 -5.21 -0.38 -3.64
C GLY A 94 -5.22 -0.61 -5.14
N GLY A 95 -4.50 -1.62 -5.61
CA GLY A 95 -4.36 -1.92 -7.03
C GLY A 95 -5.65 -2.34 -7.73
N ILE A 96 -6.65 -2.84 -7.00
CA ILE A 96 -7.99 -3.09 -7.54
C ILE A 96 -8.85 -1.86 -7.25
N THR A 97 -9.40 -1.25 -8.31
CA THR A 97 -10.17 0.00 -8.19
C THR A 97 -11.61 -0.25 -7.74
N LEU A 98 -12.28 0.82 -7.28
CA LEU A 98 -13.69 0.75 -6.89
C LEU A 98 -14.59 0.38 -8.08
N GLU A 99 -14.26 0.87 -9.28
CA GLU A 99 -14.99 0.56 -10.52
C GLU A 99 -14.87 -0.92 -10.87
N GLN A 100 -13.68 -1.51 -10.73
CA GLN A 100 -13.47 -2.95 -10.92
C GLN A 100 -14.24 -3.77 -9.89
N LEU A 101 -14.25 -3.35 -8.63
CA LEU A 101 -15.07 -4.01 -7.60
C LEU A 101 -16.56 -3.96 -7.95
N ARG A 102 -17.05 -2.78 -8.34
CA ARG A 102 -18.47 -2.60 -8.73
C ARG A 102 -18.86 -3.39 -9.96
N SER A 103 -17.96 -3.58 -10.90
CA SER A 103 -18.23 -4.39 -12.10
C SER A 103 -18.50 -5.86 -11.78
N VAL A 104 -18.00 -6.35 -10.65
CA VAL A 104 -18.15 -7.75 -10.23
C VAL A 104 -19.20 -7.92 -9.13
N LEU A 105 -19.23 -7.00 -8.17
CA LEU A 105 -20.03 -7.10 -6.94
C LEU A 105 -21.34 -6.28 -7.01
N GLY A 106 -21.51 -5.44 -8.03
CA GLY A 106 -22.59 -4.47 -8.09
C GLY A 106 -22.36 -3.26 -7.19
N GLU A 107 -23.26 -2.99 -6.26
CA GLU A 107 -23.10 -1.87 -5.33
C GLU A 107 -21.99 -2.16 -4.29
N VAL A 108 -21.04 -1.26 -4.18
CA VAL A 108 -19.97 -1.29 -3.18
C VAL A 108 -19.94 0.06 -2.47
N ASP A 109 -20.16 0.03 -1.17
CA ASP A 109 -20.02 1.20 -0.29
C ASP A 109 -18.55 1.57 -0.12
N VAL A 110 -18.30 2.81 0.28
CA VAL A 110 -16.96 3.28 0.65
C VAL A 110 -16.96 3.65 2.12
N ASP A 111 -15.97 3.15 2.85
CA ASP A 111 -15.89 3.44 4.28
C ASP A 111 -15.57 4.92 4.54
N ARG A 112 -16.26 5.52 5.52
CA ARG A 112 -16.09 6.93 5.88
C ARG A 112 -14.67 7.26 6.32
N ALA A 113 -13.97 6.29 6.91
CA ALA A 113 -12.58 6.43 7.30
C ALA A 113 -11.62 6.83 6.18
N LEU A 114 -12.02 6.66 4.92
CA LEU A 114 -11.23 7.07 3.75
C LEU A 114 -11.32 8.57 3.45
N TYR A 115 -12.31 9.25 3.98
CA TYR A 115 -12.57 10.68 3.72
C TYR A 115 -12.55 11.54 4.97
N GLU A 116 -12.79 10.93 6.14
CA GLU A 116 -12.93 11.63 7.42
C GLU A 116 -11.86 11.14 8.40
N LYS A 117 -11.35 12.04 9.24
CA LYS A 117 -10.50 11.63 10.37
C LYS A 117 -11.35 10.87 11.38
N ILE A 118 -11.00 9.64 11.64
CA ILE A 118 -11.66 8.81 12.65
C ILE A 118 -11.13 9.20 14.03
N GLY A 119 -12.03 9.38 15.00
CA GLY A 119 -11.66 9.59 16.40
C GLY A 119 -10.94 8.37 17.00
N ASP A 120 -10.18 8.63 18.07
CA ASP A 120 -9.35 7.60 18.71
C ASP A 120 -10.15 6.43 19.31
N ASP A 121 -11.44 6.63 19.59
CA ASP A 121 -12.32 5.64 20.22
C ASP A 121 -12.95 4.64 19.23
N VAL A 122 -12.74 4.81 17.91
CA VAL A 122 -13.38 3.96 16.90
C VAL A 122 -12.50 2.72 16.63
N LYS A 123 -13.08 1.54 16.81
CA LYS A 123 -12.45 0.26 16.44
C LYS A 123 -12.46 0.14 14.92
N VAL A 124 -11.28 0.11 14.31
CA VAL A 124 -11.13 0.00 12.86
C VAL A 124 -11.11 -1.45 12.39
N SER A 125 -11.67 -1.69 11.23
CA SER A 125 -11.87 -3.03 10.66
C SER A 125 -10.72 -3.51 9.78
N ALA A 126 -9.73 -2.64 9.48
CA ALA A 126 -8.58 -3.02 8.66
C ALA A 126 -7.30 -2.29 9.09
N PRO A 127 -6.12 -2.91 8.92
CA PRO A 127 -4.83 -2.24 9.14
C PRO A 127 -4.67 -1.02 8.23
N GLY A 128 -4.10 0.05 8.76
CA GLY A 128 -3.85 1.29 8.02
C GLY A 128 -4.98 2.32 8.05
N MET A 129 -6.12 2.02 8.69
CA MET A 129 -7.25 2.96 8.78
C MET A 129 -7.12 3.99 9.91
N LYS A 130 -6.41 3.69 11.00
CA LYS A 130 -6.41 4.52 12.22
C LYS A 130 -5.09 5.24 12.48
N TYR A 131 -3.97 4.61 12.17
CA TYR A 131 -2.66 5.15 12.51
C TYR A 131 -1.94 5.66 11.26
N ARG A 132 -1.04 6.63 11.45
CA ARG A 132 -0.11 7.08 10.42
C ARG A 132 0.83 5.93 10.06
N HIS A 133 0.39 5.08 9.14
CA HIS A 133 1.20 4.00 8.58
C HIS A 133 1.95 4.50 7.34
N TYR A 134 3.12 3.88 7.09
CA TYR A 134 3.89 4.11 5.85
C TYR A 134 4.32 5.56 5.62
N ALA A 135 4.38 6.34 6.67
CA ALA A 135 4.80 7.73 6.55
C ALA A 135 6.32 7.82 6.32
N PRO A 136 6.78 8.56 5.32
CA PRO A 136 8.19 8.85 5.18
C PRO A 136 8.70 9.63 6.38
N LYS A 137 10.01 9.53 6.67
CA LYS A 137 10.64 10.29 7.76
C LYS A 137 10.68 11.77 7.44
N ALA A 138 10.85 12.12 6.17
CA ALA A 138 10.88 13.49 5.69
C ALA A 138 9.46 14.06 5.57
N PRO A 139 9.26 15.37 5.77
CA PRO A 139 8.03 16.05 5.41
C PRO A 139 7.74 15.91 3.91
N VAL A 140 6.49 15.68 3.55
CA VAL A 140 6.05 15.59 2.15
C VAL A 140 5.10 16.74 1.87
N THR A 141 5.41 17.51 0.83
CA THR A 141 4.55 18.57 0.30
C THR A 141 4.06 18.18 -1.08
N VAL A 142 2.73 18.15 -1.26
CA VAL A 142 2.11 17.91 -2.56
C VAL A 142 1.70 19.23 -3.17
N VAL A 143 2.29 19.55 -4.33
CA VAL A 143 1.95 20.75 -5.10
C VAL A 143 0.98 20.34 -6.22
N ARG A 144 -0.17 21.02 -6.28
CA ARG A 144 -1.23 20.73 -7.26
C ARG A 144 -1.46 21.93 -8.15
N GLY A 145 -1.72 21.71 -9.41
CA GLY A 145 -2.01 22.75 -10.39
C GLY A 145 -1.64 22.32 -11.81
N ASN A 146 -1.47 23.30 -12.70
CA ASN A 146 -0.91 23.05 -14.03
C ASN A 146 0.50 22.44 -13.88
N PRO A 147 0.84 21.37 -14.58
CA PRO A 147 2.11 20.65 -14.37
C PRO A 147 3.35 21.52 -14.58
N GLN A 148 3.39 22.36 -15.63
CA GLN A 148 4.51 23.27 -15.86
C GLN A 148 4.67 24.32 -14.75
N ASP A 149 3.56 24.91 -14.32
CA ASP A 149 3.56 25.91 -13.26
C ASP A 149 3.95 25.30 -11.90
N THR A 150 3.48 24.08 -11.61
CA THR A 150 3.88 23.38 -10.39
C THR A 150 5.34 22.98 -10.39
N ALA A 151 5.89 22.52 -11.51
CA ALA A 151 7.31 22.21 -11.64
C ALA A 151 8.18 23.46 -11.45
N LYS A 152 7.82 24.58 -12.07
CA LYS A 152 8.49 25.87 -11.89
C LYS A 152 8.42 26.35 -10.44
N TYR A 153 7.22 26.29 -9.83
CA TYR A 153 7.02 26.66 -8.44
C TYR A 153 7.92 25.85 -7.49
N ILE A 154 8.03 24.54 -7.72
CA ILE A 154 8.89 23.64 -6.95
C ILE A 154 10.36 24.04 -7.15
N ALA A 155 10.82 24.19 -8.41
CA ALA A 155 12.21 24.51 -8.74
C ALA A 155 12.71 25.80 -8.06
N GLU A 156 11.82 26.77 -7.85
CA GLU A 156 12.14 28.03 -7.15
C GLU A 156 12.26 27.90 -5.63
N ARG A 157 11.82 26.77 -5.04
CA ARG A 157 11.67 26.60 -3.58
C ARG A 157 12.39 25.40 -2.99
N ILE A 158 12.99 24.58 -3.84
CA ILE A 158 13.78 23.43 -3.37
C ILE A 158 15.13 23.90 -2.83
N GLY A 159 15.57 23.25 -1.75
CA GLY A 159 16.91 23.39 -1.16
C GLY A 159 17.73 22.11 -1.28
N ASP A 160 18.98 22.18 -0.87
CA ASP A 160 19.98 21.09 -1.02
C ASP A 160 19.57 19.74 -0.42
N ALA A 161 18.66 19.73 0.56
CA ALA A 161 18.17 18.51 1.22
C ALA A 161 16.78 18.06 0.72
N THR A 162 16.35 18.55 -0.45
CA THR A 162 15.04 18.27 -1.01
C THR A 162 15.12 17.15 -2.05
N GLY A 163 14.25 16.15 -1.95
CA GLY A 163 13.97 15.19 -3.03
C GLY A 163 12.69 15.58 -3.77
N VAL A 164 12.65 15.37 -5.07
CA VAL A 164 11.48 15.66 -5.92
C VAL A 164 10.95 14.36 -6.53
N LEU A 165 9.63 14.18 -6.45
CA LEU A 165 8.91 13.16 -7.19
C LEU A 165 8.11 13.86 -8.30
N CYS A 166 8.38 13.54 -9.56
CA CYS A 166 7.73 14.18 -10.70
C CYS A 166 7.51 13.19 -11.85
N PHE A 167 6.86 13.64 -12.91
CA PHE A 167 6.80 12.92 -14.18
C PHE A 167 8.09 13.09 -14.96
N ASP A 168 8.41 12.15 -15.85
CA ASP A 168 9.64 12.09 -16.64
C ASP A 168 9.91 13.40 -17.40
N GLU A 169 8.85 14.05 -17.90
CA GLU A 169 8.90 15.28 -18.69
C GLU A 169 9.46 16.49 -17.92
N TYR A 170 9.46 16.43 -16.58
CA TYR A 170 9.88 17.54 -15.72
C TYR A 170 11.19 17.29 -14.98
N LYS A 171 11.81 16.13 -15.18
CA LYS A 171 13.02 15.69 -14.47
C LYS A 171 14.17 16.71 -14.58
N ASP A 172 14.38 17.22 -15.77
CA ASP A 172 15.50 18.12 -16.05
C ASP A 172 15.31 19.53 -15.44
N MET A 173 14.14 19.84 -14.90
CA MET A 173 13.89 21.08 -14.17
C MET A 173 14.49 21.09 -12.76
N PHE A 174 15.02 19.97 -12.29
CA PHE A 174 15.52 19.80 -10.90
C PHE A 174 16.96 19.28 -10.85
N PRO A 175 17.95 19.99 -11.47
CA PRO A 175 19.30 19.46 -11.67
C PRO A 175 20.12 19.28 -10.38
N ASN A 176 19.73 19.95 -9.28
CA ASN A 176 20.51 20.00 -8.04
C ASN A 176 19.86 19.21 -6.87
N CYS A 177 18.93 18.32 -7.15
CA CYS A 177 18.29 17.51 -6.12
C CYS A 177 18.14 16.05 -6.54
N ILE A 178 17.82 15.19 -5.58
CA ILE A 178 17.44 13.80 -5.88
C ILE A 178 16.08 13.81 -6.55
N VAL A 179 15.99 13.28 -7.77
CA VAL A 179 14.76 13.21 -8.53
C VAL A 179 14.40 11.74 -8.78
N GLU A 180 13.18 11.38 -8.40
CA GLU A 180 12.55 10.11 -8.75
C GLU A 180 11.32 10.38 -9.61
N CYS A 181 11.10 9.55 -10.61
CA CYS A 181 10.01 9.74 -11.57
C CYS A 181 8.91 8.70 -11.40
N PHE A 182 7.68 9.12 -11.63
CA PHE A 182 6.50 8.24 -11.68
C PHE A 182 6.33 7.54 -13.04
N GLY A 183 7.14 7.86 -14.03
CA GLY A 183 6.96 7.54 -15.43
C GLY A 183 6.41 8.73 -16.22
N SER A 184 6.07 8.48 -17.50
CA SER A 184 5.45 9.50 -18.36
C SER A 184 4.00 9.74 -17.93
N ARG A 185 3.52 10.93 -18.22
CA ARG A 185 2.13 11.34 -17.99
C ARG A 185 1.17 10.82 -19.07
N ASP A 186 1.67 10.44 -20.22
CA ASP A 186 0.93 9.93 -21.38
C ASP A 186 0.71 8.41 -21.34
#